data_7225921666cdfc4a4466808bece57cbf
#
_entry.id   7225921666cdfc4a4466808bece57cbf
#
_cell.length_a   1.000
_cell.length_b   1.000
_cell.length_c   1.000
_cell.angle_alpha   90.00
_cell.angle_beta   90.00
_cell.angle_gamma   90.00
#
_symmetry.space_group_name_H-M   'P 1'
#
loop_
_entity.id
_entity.type
_entity.pdbx_description
1 polymer ?
#
loop_
_entity_poly.entity_id
_entity_poly.type
_entity_poly.pdbx_seq_one_letter_code
_entity_poly.pdbx_strand_id
1 'polypeptide(L)'
;MKYGFVVPWGDAADIGDLAEAAEGASWDGLFVWEPVWGVDAWISLALAAVRTSKIRLGTMLTPPSRRRPWELAGQVATVDRLSNGRVTLGVGLGAVDSGFDTFGEECDKRKRSELMDECLDIVCGLWNGQPFEYSGTHYSVQPSEFPTIGDVVQAPRVPIWCVGALGRPKSMGRALKWDGVIPQVLDPDVEGGARQADLHEVADLRATIGAGPNPDADIVVEGQWTEHSPAAYADAGATWWIESMWGAMSEHSPVTAAYDRLREGPPH
;
A
#
# COMPACT_ATOMS: atom_id res chain seq x y z
N MET A 1 -0.90 -1.06 -18.59
CA MET A 1 -0.97 -0.54 -17.22
C MET A 1 -2.16 -1.17 -16.52
N LYS A 2 -2.09 -1.37 -15.20
CA LYS A 2 -3.20 -1.84 -14.36
C LYS A 2 -3.87 -0.67 -13.66
N TYR A 3 -5.16 -0.82 -13.35
CA TYR A 3 -5.96 0.21 -12.73
C TYR A 3 -6.50 -0.24 -11.37
N GLY A 4 -6.18 0.52 -10.34
CA GLY A 4 -6.69 0.30 -9.00
C GLY A 4 -7.47 1.50 -8.49
N PHE A 5 -8.20 1.29 -7.42
CA PHE A 5 -8.94 2.31 -6.73
C PHE A 5 -8.60 2.30 -5.24
N VAL A 6 -8.31 3.44 -4.64
CA VAL A 6 -8.17 3.55 -3.20
C VAL A 6 -9.45 4.09 -2.58
N VAL A 7 -10.02 3.32 -1.65
CA VAL A 7 -11.26 3.69 -0.95
C VAL A 7 -10.94 4.70 0.15
N PRO A 8 -11.50 5.91 0.08
CA PRO A 8 -11.20 6.96 1.06
C PRO A 8 -11.94 6.75 2.39
N TRP A 9 -13.14 6.17 2.35
CA TRP A 9 -14.02 6.00 3.50
C TRP A 9 -14.92 4.76 3.37
N GLY A 10 -15.56 4.40 4.49
CA GLY A 10 -16.54 3.34 4.57
C GLY A 10 -16.28 2.46 5.79
N ASP A 11 -17.27 1.72 6.23
CA ASP A 11 -17.08 0.64 7.19
C ASP A 11 -16.63 -0.66 6.45
N ALA A 12 -16.42 -1.73 7.19
CA ALA A 12 -15.96 -2.98 6.59
C ALA A 12 -16.97 -3.58 5.60
N ALA A 13 -18.28 -3.37 5.81
CA ALA A 13 -19.33 -3.83 4.90
C ALA A 13 -19.31 -3.03 3.60
N ASP A 14 -19.21 -1.70 3.71
CA ASP A 14 -19.05 -0.80 2.55
C ASP A 14 -17.85 -1.21 1.68
N ILE A 15 -16.69 -1.48 2.32
CA ILE A 15 -15.47 -1.88 1.60
C ILE A 15 -15.67 -3.22 0.89
N GLY A 16 -16.40 -4.15 1.49
CA GLY A 16 -16.77 -5.41 0.85
C GLY A 16 -17.64 -5.20 -0.39
N ASP A 17 -18.66 -4.34 -0.29
CA ASP A 17 -19.57 -4.01 -1.40
C ASP A 17 -18.84 -3.25 -2.52
N LEU A 18 -17.95 -2.32 -2.18
CA LEU A 18 -17.11 -1.59 -3.13
C LEU A 18 -16.14 -2.52 -3.86
N ALA A 19 -15.59 -3.54 -3.17
CA ALA A 19 -14.70 -4.52 -3.78
C ALA A 19 -15.44 -5.39 -4.82
N GLU A 20 -16.66 -5.83 -4.53
CA GLU A 20 -17.52 -6.52 -5.50
C GLU A 20 -17.85 -5.65 -6.71
N ALA A 21 -18.18 -4.37 -6.47
CA ALA A 21 -18.47 -3.42 -7.53
C ALA A 21 -17.24 -3.16 -8.41
N ALA A 22 -16.07 -3.00 -7.80
CA ALA A 22 -14.81 -2.81 -8.52
C ALA A 22 -14.46 -4.02 -9.39
N GLU A 23 -14.57 -5.24 -8.83
CA GLU A 23 -14.34 -6.46 -9.58
C GLU A 23 -15.34 -6.61 -10.75
N GLY A 24 -16.61 -6.31 -10.51
CA GLY A 24 -17.68 -6.35 -11.52
C GLY A 24 -17.47 -5.34 -12.66
N ALA A 25 -16.84 -4.21 -12.36
CA ALA A 25 -16.51 -3.15 -13.32
C ALA A 25 -15.10 -3.28 -13.93
N SER A 26 -14.42 -4.40 -13.70
CA SER A 26 -13.12 -4.74 -14.29
C SER A 26 -11.94 -3.88 -13.82
N TRP A 27 -11.98 -3.39 -12.60
CA TRP A 27 -10.79 -2.85 -11.95
C TRP A 27 -9.81 -3.98 -11.61
N ASP A 28 -8.51 -3.69 -11.73
CA ASP A 28 -7.45 -4.65 -11.41
C ASP A 28 -7.16 -4.74 -9.90
N GLY A 29 -7.44 -3.68 -9.13
CA GLY A 29 -7.16 -3.64 -7.70
C GLY A 29 -8.08 -2.71 -6.92
N LEU A 30 -8.34 -3.07 -5.66
CA LEU A 30 -8.94 -2.19 -4.67
C LEU A 30 -8.04 -2.11 -3.45
N PHE A 31 -7.79 -0.89 -3.01
CA PHE A 31 -6.89 -0.57 -1.91
C PHE A 31 -7.63 0.21 -0.83
N VAL A 32 -7.20 0.05 0.41
CA VAL A 32 -7.72 0.80 1.54
C VAL A 32 -6.59 1.53 2.24
N TRP A 33 -6.85 2.74 2.72
CA TRP A 33 -5.89 3.41 3.58
C TRP A 33 -6.05 2.94 5.03
N GLU A 34 -5.03 3.15 5.84
CA GLU A 34 -5.04 2.74 7.24
C GLU A 34 -5.01 3.96 8.15
N PRO A 35 -6.18 4.42 8.65
CA PRO A 35 -6.25 5.53 9.60
C PRO A 35 -5.63 5.15 10.95
N VAL A 36 -5.29 6.17 11.76
CA VAL A 36 -4.80 5.93 13.14
C VAL A 36 -5.89 5.29 13.98
N TRP A 37 -7.12 5.75 13.81
CA TRP A 37 -8.30 5.22 14.49
C TRP A 37 -9.49 5.21 13.53
N GLY A 38 -10.32 4.19 13.65
CA GLY A 38 -11.51 4.02 12.81
C GLY A 38 -11.66 2.60 12.32
N VAL A 39 -11.98 2.45 11.05
CA VAL A 39 -12.15 1.13 10.41
C VAL A 39 -10.80 0.45 10.24
N ASP A 40 -10.69 -0.79 10.68
CA ASP A 40 -9.47 -1.59 10.50
C ASP A 40 -9.32 -2.03 9.04
N ALA A 41 -8.24 -1.61 8.40
CA ALA A 41 -7.95 -1.90 7.00
C ALA A 41 -7.85 -3.41 6.72
N TRP A 42 -7.20 -4.17 7.60
CA TRP A 42 -6.97 -5.61 7.39
C TRP A 42 -8.23 -6.45 7.59
N ILE A 43 -9.11 -6.05 8.53
CA ILE A 43 -10.43 -6.68 8.69
C ILE A 43 -11.30 -6.39 7.46
N SER A 44 -11.29 -5.16 6.97
CA SER A 44 -12.02 -4.77 5.76
C SER A 44 -11.53 -5.52 4.51
N LEU A 45 -10.21 -5.66 4.36
CA LEU A 45 -9.61 -6.45 3.29
C LEU A 45 -9.94 -7.94 3.40
N ALA A 46 -10.07 -8.49 4.62
CA ALA A 46 -10.51 -9.87 4.80
C ALA A 46 -11.93 -10.08 4.30
N LEU A 47 -12.84 -9.13 4.56
CA LEU A 47 -14.20 -9.19 4.02
C LEU A 47 -14.20 -9.05 2.49
N ALA A 48 -13.46 -8.10 1.93
CA ALA A 48 -13.29 -7.96 0.49
C ALA A 48 -12.73 -9.23 -0.15
N ALA A 49 -11.77 -9.90 0.51
CA ALA A 49 -11.15 -11.13 0.01
C ALA A 49 -12.14 -12.29 -0.15
N VAL A 50 -13.09 -12.43 0.78
CA VAL A 50 -14.09 -13.52 0.72
C VAL A 50 -15.27 -13.19 -0.20
N ARG A 51 -15.48 -11.92 -0.55
CA ARG A 51 -16.52 -11.47 -1.48
C ARG A 51 -16.07 -11.42 -2.94
N THR A 52 -14.79 -11.41 -3.19
CA THR A 52 -14.20 -11.26 -4.54
C THR A 52 -13.35 -12.48 -4.91
N SER A 53 -13.03 -12.64 -6.19
CA SER A 53 -12.30 -13.81 -6.68
C SER A 53 -11.08 -13.50 -7.55
N LYS A 54 -10.96 -12.29 -8.07
CA LYS A 54 -9.93 -11.89 -9.06
C LYS A 54 -9.20 -10.62 -8.70
N ILE A 55 -9.92 -9.61 -8.21
CA ILE A 55 -9.37 -8.28 -7.95
C ILE A 55 -8.24 -8.35 -6.92
N ARG A 56 -7.15 -7.64 -7.17
CA ARG A 56 -6.05 -7.47 -6.20
C ARG A 56 -6.51 -6.59 -5.06
N LEU A 57 -6.09 -6.93 -3.85
CA LEU A 57 -6.48 -6.25 -2.61
C LEU A 57 -5.24 -5.78 -1.88
N GLY A 58 -5.27 -4.61 -1.27
CA GLY A 58 -4.10 -4.14 -0.54
C GLY A 58 -4.34 -2.89 0.27
N THR A 59 -3.29 -2.44 0.93
CA THR A 59 -3.30 -1.16 1.65
C THR A 59 -2.60 -0.07 0.84
N MET A 60 -3.12 1.15 0.93
CA MET A 60 -2.51 2.36 0.37
C MET A 60 -2.62 3.50 1.38
N LEU A 61 -1.82 3.41 2.43
CA LEU A 61 -0.80 2.44 2.82
C LEU A 61 -0.93 2.04 4.30
N THR A 62 -0.23 0.98 4.69
CA THR A 62 0.01 0.63 6.10
C THR A 62 1.27 1.34 6.58
N PRO A 63 1.24 2.09 7.70
CA PRO A 63 2.44 2.60 8.38
C PRO A 63 3.02 1.54 9.34
N PRO A 64 4.12 0.83 8.99
CA PRO A 64 4.63 -0.27 9.83
C PRO A 64 5.12 0.17 11.22
N SER A 65 5.50 1.44 11.39
CA SER A 65 5.89 1.99 12.70
C SER A 65 4.79 1.93 13.77
N ARG A 66 3.52 1.78 13.36
CA ARG A 66 2.34 1.66 14.23
C ARG A 66 1.95 0.21 14.52
N ARG A 67 2.65 -0.76 13.94
CA ARG A 67 2.28 -2.18 14.01
C ARG A 67 3.38 -2.99 14.71
N ARG A 68 2.98 -4.03 15.42
CA ARG A 68 3.92 -5.08 15.80
C ARG A 68 4.24 -5.92 14.57
N PRO A 69 5.52 -6.16 14.23
CA PRO A 69 5.88 -6.89 13.02
C PRO A 69 5.19 -8.25 12.85
N TRP A 70 5.10 -9.02 13.92
CA TRP A 70 4.45 -10.34 13.91
C TRP A 70 2.93 -10.29 13.77
N GLU A 71 2.28 -9.23 14.27
CA GLU A 71 0.84 -9.00 14.05
C GLU A 71 0.60 -8.66 12.58
N LEU A 72 1.37 -7.75 12.02
CA LEU A 72 1.28 -7.40 10.60
C LEU A 72 1.55 -8.62 9.71
N ALA A 73 2.61 -9.40 9.99
CA ALA A 73 2.91 -10.62 9.25
C ALA A 73 1.74 -11.60 9.26
N GLY A 74 1.11 -11.82 10.42
CA GLY A 74 -0.03 -12.70 10.58
C GLY A 74 -1.29 -12.20 9.87
N GLN A 75 -1.59 -10.90 9.96
CA GLN A 75 -2.74 -10.28 9.29
C GLN A 75 -2.62 -10.39 7.77
N VAL A 76 -1.46 -9.99 7.21
CA VAL A 76 -1.20 -10.06 5.77
C VAL A 76 -1.29 -11.50 5.26
N ALA A 77 -0.63 -12.45 5.93
CA ALA A 77 -0.67 -13.87 5.54
C ALA A 77 -2.09 -14.44 5.59
N THR A 78 -2.88 -14.04 6.60
CA THR A 78 -4.28 -14.47 6.71
C THR A 78 -5.12 -13.99 5.54
N VAL A 79 -5.02 -12.70 5.19
CA VAL A 79 -5.78 -12.14 4.05
C VAL A 79 -5.24 -12.67 2.72
N ASP A 80 -3.94 -12.91 2.61
CA ASP A 80 -3.34 -13.53 1.41
C ASP A 80 -3.94 -14.92 1.15
N ARG A 81 -4.09 -15.73 2.19
CA ARG A 81 -4.73 -17.05 2.10
C ARG A 81 -6.22 -16.95 1.80
N LEU A 82 -6.96 -16.08 2.48
CA LEU A 82 -8.39 -15.85 2.22
C LEU A 82 -8.63 -15.43 0.77
N SER A 83 -7.74 -14.62 0.23
CA SER A 83 -7.84 -14.12 -1.14
C SER A 83 -7.26 -15.08 -2.19
N ASN A 84 -6.63 -16.18 -1.78
CA ASN A 84 -5.88 -17.06 -2.68
C ASN A 84 -4.77 -16.31 -3.45
N GLY A 85 -3.94 -15.56 -2.73
CA GLY A 85 -2.74 -14.92 -3.29
C GLY A 85 -2.99 -13.60 -4.04
N ARG A 86 -3.96 -12.80 -3.62
CA ARG A 86 -4.29 -11.52 -4.26
C ARG A 86 -3.89 -10.28 -3.47
N VAL A 87 -3.16 -10.44 -2.37
CA VAL A 87 -2.78 -9.31 -1.51
C VAL A 87 -1.53 -8.59 -2.03
N THR A 88 -1.50 -7.28 -1.85
CA THR A 88 -0.31 -6.43 -1.94
C THR A 88 -0.21 -5.59 -0.67
N LEU A 89 0.95 -5.59 -0.04
CA LEU A 89 1.23 -4.78 1.14
C LEU A 89 1.84 -3.44 0.69
N GLY A 90 1.03 -2.38 0.67
CA GLY A 90 1.54 -1.03 0.48
C GLY A 90 2.05 -0.45 1.81
N VAL A 91 3.25 0.11 1.84
CA VAL A 91 3.87 0.64 3.05
C VAL A 91 4.47 2.02 2.86
N GLY A 92 4.46 2.78 3.93
CA GLY A 92 5.07 4.09 4.01
C GLY A 92 5.17 4.59 5.44
N LEU A 93 5.63 5.81 5.63
CA LEU A 93 5.77 6.36 6.98
C LEU A 93 4.43 6.82 7.59
N GLY A 94 3.38 6.92 6.80
CA GLY A 94 2.10 7.48 7.21
C GLY A 94 2.12 9.01 7.33
N ALA A 95 0.95 9.60 7.39
CA ALA A 95 0.72 11.04 7.55
C ALA A 95 0.57 11.36 9.04
N VAL A 96 1.50 12.17 9.59
CA VAL A 96 1.52 12.51 11.04
C VAL A 96 0.29 13.33 11.42
N ASP A 97 -0.14 14.19 10.53
CA ASP A 97 -1.32 15.06 10.65
C ASP A 97 -2.65 14.31 10.69
N SER A 98 -2.62 12.99 10.42
CA SER A 98 -3.80 12.12 10.59
C SER A 98 -4.06 11.68 12.04
N GLY A 99 -3.41 12.31 13.03
CA GLY A 99 -3.66 12.09 14.44
C GLY A 99 -2.60 11.25 15.18
N PHE A 100 -1.39 11.09 14.62
CA PHE A 100 -0.32 10.33 15.28
C PHE A 100 0.00 10.87 16.68
N ASP A 101 0.17 12.18 16.81
CA ASP A 101 0.41 12.85 18.08
C ASP A 101 -0.73 12.71 19.08
N THR A 102 -1.98 12.75 18.58
CA THR A 102 -3.18 12.62 19.40
C THR A 102 -3.26 11.25 20.10
N PHE A 103 -2.81 10.19 19.44
CA PHE A 103 -2.83 8.83 19.97
C PHE A 103 -1.48 8.37 20.53
N GLY A 104 -0.48 9.26 20.59
CA GLY A 104 0.84 8.96 21.14
C GLY A 104 1.69 8.04 20.24
N GLU A 105 1.41 8.00 18.95
CA GLU A 105 2.20 7.30 17.96
C GLU A 105 3.53 8.01 17.71
N GLU A 106 4.50 7.29 17.19
CA GLU A 106 5.81 7.86 16.88
C GLU A 106 5.73 8.90 15.76
N CYS A 107 6.10 10.15 16.05
CA CYS A 107 6.08 11.25 15.09
C CYS A 107 7.44 11.52 14.44
N ASP A 108 8.56 11.12 15.08
CA ASP A 108 9.90 11.34 14.52
C ASP A 108 10.09 10.54 13.21
N LYS A 109 10.31 11.27 12.13
CA LYS A 109 10.43 10.68 10.78
C LYS A 109 11.56 9.67 10.68
N ARG A 110 12.70 9.93 11.34
CA ARG A 110 13.86 9.04 11.30
C ARG A 110 13.52 7.73 12.03
N LYS A 111 12.97 7.84 13.22
CA LYS A 111 12.60 6.66 14.02
C LYS A 111 11.52 5.83 13.34
N ARG A 112 10.49 6.47 12.74
CA ARG A 112 9.48 5.75 11.94
C ARG A 112 10.09 5.00 10.76
N SER A 113 11.13 5.58 10.13
CA SER A 113 11.80 4.92 9.02
C SER A 113 12.65 3.73 9.47
N GLU A 114 13.30 3.81 10.62
CA GLU A 114 14.06 2.71 11.24
C GLU A 114 13.11 1.57 11.66
N LEU A 115 12.00 1.91 12.33
CA LEU A 115 10.95 0.96 12.71
C LEU A 115 10.35 0.25 11.48
N MET A 116 10.13 0.98 10.38
CA MET A 116 9.60 0.39 9.14
C MET A 116 10.61 -0.60 8.54
N ASP A 117 11.89 -0.24 8.48
CA ASP A 117 12.92 -1.12 7.92
C ASP A 117 12.99 -2.44 8.70
N GLU A 118 13.11 -2.38 10.04
CA GLU A 118 13.14 -3.57 10.89
C GLU A 118 11.83 -4.36 10.85
N CYS A 119 10.68 -3.68 10.80
CA CYS A 119 9.40 -4.35 10.70
C CYS A 119 9.29 -5.19 9.42
N LEU A 120 9.69 -4.64 8.27
CA LEU A 120 9.62 -5.35 7.00
C LEU A 120 10.60 -6.52 6.93
N ASP A 121 11.80 -6.39 7.52
CA ASP A 121 12.76 -7.48 7.62
C ASP A 121 12.16 -8.64 8.46
N ILE A 122 11.51 -8.33 9.59
CA ILE A 122 10.86 -9.33 10.43
C ILE A 122 9.66 -9.96 9.74
N VAL A 123 8.80 -9.17 9.10
CA VAL A 123 7.63 -9.66 8.35
C VAL A 123 8.06 -10.67 7.28
N CYS A 124 9.06 -10.32 6.48
CA CYS A 124 9.58 -11.20 5.44
C CYS A 124 10.25 -12.45 6.03
N GLY A 125 11.00 -12.31 7.14
CA GLY A 125 11.61 -13.41 7.82
C GLY A 125 10.58 -14.42 8.35
N LEU A 126 9.49 -13.92 8.95
CA LEU A 126 8.40 -14.77 9.45
C LEU A 126 7.66 -15.50 8.32
N TRP A 127 7.49 -14.87 7.15
CA TRP A 127 6.88 -15.52 5.99
C TRP A 127 7.77 -16.60 5.36
N ASN A 128 9.09 -16.51 5.55
CA ASN A 128 10.03 -17.55 5.10
C ASN A 128 10.07 -18.79 6.01
N GLY A 129 9.36 -18.74 7.14
CA GLY A 129 9.19 -19.87 8.05
C GLY A 129 10.04 -19.81 9.30
N GLN A 130 9.91 -20.86 10.14
CA GLN A 130 10.61 -21.01 11.41
C GLN A 130 11.69 -22.08 11.30
N PRO A 131 12.78 -22.04 12.11
CA PRO A 131 13.07 -21.01 13.13
C PRO A 131 13.55 -19.70 12.50
N PHE A 132 13.09 -18.59 13.01
CA PHE A 132 13.51 -17.25 12.60
C PHE A 132 13.97 -16.44 13.82
N GLU A 133 15.10 -15.77 13.71
CA GLU A 133 15.61 -14.85 14.71
C GLU A 133 15.94 -13.50 14.09
N TYR A 134 15.81 -12.43 14.88
CA TYR A 134 16.15 -11.08 14.48
C TYR A 134 16.68 -10.29 15.67
N SER A 135 17.71 -9.49 15.45
CA SER A 135 18.28 -8.59 16.45
C SER A 135 18.55 -7.23 15.81
N GLY A 136 17.64 -6.30 16.03
CA GLY A 136 17.71 -4.91 15.54
C GLY A 136 17.87 -3.90 16.67
N THR A 137 17.72 -2.65 16.33
CA THR A 137 17.74 -1.53 17.28
C THR A 137 16.43 -1.42 18.06
N HIS A 138 15.31 -1.68 17.38
CA HIS A 138 13.96 -1.48 17.91
C HIS A 138 13.27 -2.80 18.25
N TYR A 139 13.61 -3.89 17.56
CA TYR A 139 12.98 -5.19 17.72
C TYR A 139 14.02 -6.29 17.97
N SER A 140 13.61 -7.28 18.76
CA SER A 140 14.33 -8.54 18.92
C SER A 140 13.33 -9.69 18.86
N VAL A 141 13.61 -10.68 18.03
CA VAL A 141 12.81 -11.89 17.86
C VAL A 141 13.71 -13.10 18.14
N GLN A 142 13.27 -13.99 19.01
CA GLN A 142 13.94 -15.25 19.29
C GLN A 142 13.29 -16.39 18.52
N PRO A 143 14.04 -17.42 18.13
CA PRO A 143 13.46 -18.57 17.47
C PRO A 143 12.32 -19.19 18.27
N SER A 144 11.27 -19.59 17.61
CA SER A 144 10.09 -20.21 18.21
C SER A 144 9.82 -21.55 17.57
N GLU A 145 9.48 -22.54 18.39
CA GLU A 145 8.98 -23.84 17.96
C GLU A 145 7.45 -23.85 17.82
N PHE A 146 6.80 -22.70 18.05
CA PHE A 146 5.35 -22.59 17.93
C PHE A 146 4.95 -22.85 16.48
N PRO A 147 4.04 -23.79 16.21
CA PRO A 147 3.62 -24.08 14.86
C PRO A 147 2.94 -22.86 14.25
N THR A 148 3.52 -22.34 13.18
CA THR A 148 2.90 -21.26 12.41
C THR A 148 1.70 -21.80 11.64
N ILE A 149 0.58 -21.12 11.76
CA ILE A 149 -0.63 -21.49 11.02
C ILE A 149 -0.63 -20.71 9.71
N GLY A 150 0.14 -21.23 8.75
CA GLY A 150 -0.02 -20.85 7.36
C GLY A 150 1.00 -19.89 6.80
N ASP A 151 1.70 -20.41 5.85
CA ASP A 151 2.55 -19.64 4.94
C ASP A 151 1.70 -18.73 4.06
N VAL A 152 2.31 -17.69 3.52
CA VAL A 152 1.72 -16.91 2.44
C VAL A 152 1.53 -17.78 1.18
N VAL A 153 0.50 -17.48 0.39
CA VAL A 153 0.23 -18.22 -0.87
C VAL A 153 1.16 -17.75 -1.97
N GLN A 154 1.49 -16.47 -1.98
CA GLN A 154 2.32 -15.86 -3.01
C GLN A 154 3.80 -16.19 -2.80
N ALA A 155 4.48 -16.61 -3.87
CA ALA A 155 5.91 -16.90 -3.87
C ALA A 155 6.69 -15.83 -4.64
N PRO A 156 7.87 -15.39 -4.15
CA PRO A 156 8.55 -15.84 -2.93
C PRO A 156 7.92 -15.29 -1.63
N ARG A 157 7.04 -14.30 -1.71
CA ARG A 157 6.32 -13.64 -0.61
C ARG A 157 5.19 -12.76 -1.17
N VAL A 158 4.37 -12.20 -0.29
CA VAL A 158 3.41 -11.15 -0.67
C VAL A 158 4.17 -9.95 -1.25
N PRO A 159 3.76 -9.41 -2.42
CA PRO A 159 4.35 -8.21 -2.99
C PRO A 159 4.26 -7.01 -2.05
N ILE A 160 5.35 -6.26 -1.95
CA ILE A 160 5.43 -5.06 -1.13
C ILE A 160 5.64 -3.85 -2.04
N TRP A 161 4.76 -2.86 -1.94
CA TRP A 161 4.93 -1.54 -2.54
C TRP A 161 5.35 -0.54 -1.48
N CYS A 162 6.41 0.19 -1.71
CA CYS A 162 6.97 1.11 -0.74
C CYS A 162 6.99 2.54 -1.26
N VAL A 163 6.58 3.48 -0.42
CA VAL A 163 6.69 4.91 -0.75
C VAL A 163 8.15 5.31 -0.89
N GLY A 164 8.49 5.88 -2.05
CA GLY A 164 9.78 6.43 -2.39
C GLY A 164 9.72 7.95 -2.57
N ALA A 165 10.33 8.72 -1.65
CA ALA A 165 10.45 10.17 -1.83
C ALA A 165 11.56 10.46 -2.85
N LEU A 166 11.17 10.93 -4.04
CA LEU A 166 12.10 11.26 -5.13
C LEU A 166 13.11 12.33 -4.67
N GLY A 167 14.34 12.23 -5.13
CA GLY A 167 15.43 13.10 -4.70
C GLY A 167 15.94 12.86 -3.26
N ARG A 168 15.43 11.84 -2.55
CA ARG A 168 15.88 11.46 -1.19
C ARG A 168 16.55 10.07 -1.21
N PRO A 169 17.89 9.98 -1.27
CA PRO A 169 18.60 8.72 -1.51
C PRO A 169 18.25 7.59 -0.54
N LYS A 170 18.07 7.91 0.76
CA LYS A 170 17.70 6.90 1.78
C LYS A 170 16.29 6.36 1.56
N SER A 171 15.32 7.22 1.21
CA SER A 171 13.95 6.81 0.93
C SER A 171 13.88 5.97 -0.35
N MET A 172 14.52 6.43 -1.41
CA MET A 172 14.58 5.69 -2.67
C MET A 172 15.33 4.38 -2.54
N GLY A 173 16.48 4.36 -1.85
CA GLY A 173 17.24 3.13 -1.60
C GLY A 173 16.44 2.09 -0.80
N ARG A 174 15.51 2.52 0.05
CA ARG A 174 14.54 1.64 0.71
C ARG A 174 13.51 1.11 -0.28
N ALA A 175 12.84 2.00 -0.99
CA ALA A 175 11.73 1.64 -1.88
C ALA A 175 12.17 0.70 -3.00
N LEU A 176 13.35 0.90 -3.57
CA LEU A 176 13.93 0.08 -4.64
C LEU A 176 14.31 -1.36 -4.24
N LYS A 177 14.23 -1.71 -2.95
CA LYS A 177 14.42 -3.09 -2.48
C LYS A 177 13.18 -3.96 -2.70
N TRP A 178 12.01 -3.34 -2.89
CA TRP A 178 10.72 -4.00 -2.90
C TRP A 178 10.13 -4.18 -4.30
N ASP A 179 8.94 -4.73 -4.39
CA ASP A 179 8.30 -5.12 -5.65
C ASP A 179 7.66 -3.95 -6.39
N GLY A 180 7.52 -2.81 -5.73
CA GLY A 180 7.02 -1.60 -6.36
C GLY A 180 7.34 -0.34 -5.57
N VAL A 181 7.41 0.75 -6.29
CA VAL A 181 7.63 2.10 -5.75
C VAL A 181 6.35 2.92 -5.91
N ILE A 182 5.92 3.54 -4.82
CA ILE A 182 4.90 4.60 -4.83
C ILE A 182 5.66 5.92 -4.78
N PRO A 183 5.91 6.58 -5.93
CA PRO A 183 6.74 7.77 -5.97
C PRO A 183 6.01 8.99 -5.38
N GLN A 184 6.68 9.71 -4.51
CA GLN A 184 6.23 11.00 -3.98
C GLN A 184 7.32 12.05 -4.10
N VAL A 185 6.94 13.29 -4.39
CA VAL A 185 7.82 14.45 -4.38
C VAL A 185 7.51 15.29 -3.16
N LEU A 186 8.50 15.48 -2.29
CA LEU A 186 8.33 16.36 -1.13
C LEU A 186 8.28 17.81 -1.59
N ASP A 187 7.18 18.47 -1.30
CA ASP A 187 6.93 19.85 -1.66
C ASP A 187 6.31 20.59 -0.45
N PRO A 188 7.07 21.48 0.21
CA PRO A 188 6.58 22.19 1.39
C PRO A 188 5.49 23.22 1.09
N ASP A 189 5.31 23.58 -0.18
CA ASP A 189 4.32 24.57 -0.61
C ASP A 189 2.95 23.94 -0.92
N VAL A 190 2.87 22.62 -0.84
CA VAL A 190 1.62 21.85 -1.06
C VAL A 190 1.08 21.37 0.29
N GLU A 191 -0.23 21.41 0.45
CA GLU A 191 -0.92 20.84 1.60
C GLU A 191 -0.55 19.35 1.74
N GLY A 192 -0.21 18.92 2.95
CA GLY A 192 0.32 17.56 3.19
C GLY A 192 1.82 17.40 2.90
N GLY A 193 2.50 18.42 2.38
CA GLY A 193 3.96 18.45 2.20
C GLY A 193 4.52 17.55 1.11
N ALA A 194 3.67 17.02 0.22
CA ALA A 194 4.06 16.18 -0.90
C ALA A 194 3.10 16.32 -2.07
N ARG A 195 3.61 16.16 -3.29
CA ARG A 195 2.82 16.07 -4.52
C ARG A 195 3.09 14.77 -5.26
N GLN A 196 2.23 14.46 -6.18
CA GLN A 196 2.43 13.38 -7.15
C GLN A 196 3.68 13.65 -8.01
N ALA A 197 4.37 12.59 -8.39
CA ALA A 197 5.44 12.66 -9.39
C ALA A 197 4.86 13.00 -10.77
N ASP A 198 5.51 13.90 -11.49
CA ASP A 198 5.15 14.23 -12.87
C ASP A 198 5.63 13.18 -13.87
N LEU A 199 5.26 13.34 -15.15
CA LEU A 199 5.60 12.37 -16.21
C LEU A 199 7.10 12.20 -16.39
N HIS A 200 7.88 13.27 -16.27
CA HIS A 200 9.33 13.22 -16.42
C HIS A 200 9.97 12.48 -15.24
N GLU A 201 9.53 12.78 -14.02
CA GLU A 201 9.98 12.12 -12.80
C GLU A 201 9.66 10.61 -12.80
N VAL A 202 8.49 10.23 -13.35
CA VAL A 202 8.13 8.81 -13.53
C VAL A 202 9.01 8.13 -14.58
N ALA A 203 9.31 8.80 -15.69
CA ALA A 203 10.22 8.27 -16.72
C ALA A 203 11.65 8.08 -16.18
N ASP A 204 12.17 9.03 -15.41
CA ASP A 204 13.47 8.92 -14.74
C ASP A 204 13.51 7.77 -13.72
N LEU A 205 12.40 7.63 -12.96
CA LEU A 205 12.26 6.50 -12.03
C LEU A 205 12.23 5.17 -12.77
N ARG A 206 11.53 5.08 -13.90
CA ARG A 206 11.51 3.86 -14.74
C ARG A 206 12.89 3.50 -15.24
N ALA A 207 13.67 4.48 -15.70
CA ALA A 207 15.05 4.26 -16.11
C ALA A 207 15.93 3.77 -14.94
N THR A 208 15.73 4.36 -13.75
CA THR A 208 16.45 3.96 -12.53
C THR A 208 16.14 2.52 -12.14
N ILE A 209 14.86 2.14 -12.14
CA ILE A 209 14.41 0.77 -11.83
C ILE A 209 14.94 -0.21 -12.87
N GLY A 210 14.86 0.13 -14.17
CA GLY A 210 15.35 -0.72 -15.26
C GLY A 210 16.85 -1.02 -15.20
N ALA A 211 17.65 -0.14 -14.60
CA ALA A 211 19.09 -0.34 -14.35
C ALA A 211 19.38 -1.01 -12.99
N GLY A 212 18.38 -1.24 -12.17
CA GLY A 212 18.49 -1.74 -10.79
C GLY A 212 18.40 -3.26 -10.68
N PRO A 213 18.42 -3.77 -9.44
CA PRO A 213 18.36 -5.22 -9.16
C PRO A 213 16.99 -5.85 -9.41
N ASN A 214 15.93 -5.05 -9.43
CA ASN A 214 14.54 -5.50 -9.70
C ASN A 214 13.95 -4.67 -10.86
N PRO A 215 14.35 -4.95 -12.13
CA PRO A 215 13.97 -4.13 -13.29
C PRO A 215 12.47 -4.15 -13.59
N ASP A 216 11.76 -5.14 -13.09
CA ASP A 216 10.31 -5.32 -13.29
C ASP A 216 9.46 -4.75 -12.15
N ALA A 217 10.08 -4.05 -11.17
CA ALA A 217 9.35 -3.45 -10.08
C ALA A 217 8.26 -2.48 -10.57
N ASP A 218 7.10 -2.55 -9.91
CA ASP A 218 5.96 -1.69 -10.23
C ASP A 218 6.29 -0.21 -9.96
N ILE A 219 5.75 0.68 -10.78
CA ILE A 219 5.62 2.11 -10.49
C ILE A 219 4.15 2.40 -10.33
N VAL A 220 3.79 2.78 -9.12
CA VAL A 220 2.40 2.94 -8.67
C VAL A 220 2.10 4.43 -8.52
N VAL A 221 1.38 4.99 -9.46
CA VAL A 221 1.00 6.40 -9.48
C VAL A 221 -0.43 6.55 -8.98
N GLU A 222 -0.64 7.49 -8.08
CA GLU A 222 -1.96 7.82 -7.53
C GLU A 222 -2.45 9.16 -8.09
N GLY A 223 -3.73 9.29 -8.39
CA GLY A 223 -4.31 10.54 -8.84
C GLY A 223 -5.77 10.44 -9.23
N GLN A 224 -6.33 11.57 -9.70
CA GLN A 224 -7.69 11.64 -10.26
C GLN A 224 -7.57 11.68 -11.79
N TRP A 225 -8.24 10.77 -12.48
CA TRP A 225 -8.16 10.68 -13.94
C TRP A 225 -8.77 11.89 -14.67
N THR A 226 -9.63 12.64 -13.98
CA THR A 226 -10.19 13.91 -14.50
C THR A 226 -9.15 15.03 -14.54
N GLU A 227 -8.10 14.94 -13.75
CA GLU A 227 -7.04 15.94 -13.64
C GLU A 227 -5.76 15.51 -14.36
N HIS A 228 -5.58 14.22 -14.56
CA HIS A 228 -4.37 13.62 -15.10
C HIS A 228 -4.72 12.62 -16.20
N SER A 229 -3.80 12.36 -17.10
CA SER A 229 -3.93 11.34 -18.15
C SER A 229 -3.24 10.05 -17.71
N PRO A 230 -3.97 9.00 -17.28
CA PRO A 230 -3.37 7.71 -16.97
C PRO A 230 -2.55 7.13 -18.13
N ALA A 231 -3.02 7.33 -19.37
CA ALA A 231 -2.30 6.87 -20.57
C ALA A 231 -0.91 7.53 -20.70
N ALA A 232 -0.80 8.83 -20.41
CA ALA A 232 0.49 9.52 -20.45
C ALA A 232 1.45 8.98 -19.36
N TYR A 233 0.93 8.61 -18.18
CA TYR A 233 1.73 7.96 -17.14
C TYR A 233 2.15 6.53 -17.54
N ALA A 234 1.30 5.79 -18.25
CA ALA A 234 1.67 4.50 -18.82
C ALA A 234 2.84 4.63 -19.82
N ASP A 235 2.77 5.63 -20.70
CA ASP A 235 3.84 5.93 -21.66
C ASP A 235 5.14 6.35 -20.96
N ALA A 236 5.05 7.04 -19.82
CA ALA A 236 6.18 7.37 -18.96
C ALA A 236 6.73 6.16 -18.17
N GLY A 237 6.04 5.02 -18.17
CA GLY A 237 6.52 3.77 -17.58
C GLY A 237 5.86 3.39 -16.24
N ALA A 238 4.78 4.06 -15.84
CA ALA A 238 3.95 3.61 -14.74
C ALA A 238 3.29 2.26 -15.07
N THR A 239 3.22 1.36 -14.09
CA THR A 239 2.61 0.04 -14.24
C THR A 239 1.22 -0.04 -13.62
N TRP A 240 0.97 0.82 -12.64
CA TRP A 240 -0.30 0.98 -11.96
C TRP A 240 -0.72 2.44 -11.91
N TRP A 241 -2.00 2.66 -12.18
CA TRP A 241 -2.72 3.87 -11.86
C TRP A 241 -3.70 3.58 -10.74
N ILE A 242 -3.59 4.30 -9.63
CA ILE A 242 -4.52 4.19 -8.51
C ILE A 242 -5.41 5.43 -8.49
N GLU A 243 -6.66 5.25 -8.83
CA GLU A 243 -7.66 6.31 -8.73
C GLU A 243 -7.89 6.64 -7.26
N SER A 244 -7.81 7.91 -6.90
CA SER A 244 -8.06 8.39 -5.55
C SER A 244 -9.11 9.51 -5.55
N MET A 245 -9.93 9.51 -4.52
CA MET A 245 -11.00 10.50 -4.33
C MET A 245 -10.87 11.20 -2.97
N TRP A 246 -9.66 11.56 -2.57
CA TRP A 246 -9.44 12.22 -1.27
C TRP A 246 -10.26 13.52 -1.12
N GLY A 247 -10.48 14.27 -2.20
CA GLY A 247 -11.33 15.47 -2.23
C GLY A 247 -12.79 15.21 -1.92
N ALA A 248 -13.31 14.03 -2.22
CA ALA A 248 -14.70 13.63 -1.91
C ALA A 248 -14.97 13.43 -0.42
N MET A 249 -13.92 13.48 0.41
CA MET A 249 -14.04 13.38 1.87
C MET A 249 -14.92 14.47 2.50
N SER A 250 -15.08 15.60 1.83
CA SER A 250 -15.95 16.70 2.23
C SER A 250 -17.41 16.56 1.74
N GLU A 251 -17.72 15.54 0.94
CA GLU A 251 -19.05 15.31 0.42
C GLU A 251 -19.98 14.64 1.44
N HIS A 252 -21.29 14.78 1.23
CA HIS A 252 -22.31 14.23 2.16
C HIS A 252 -22.37 12.70 2.21
N SER A 253 -21.78 12.01 1.23
CA SER A 253 -21.69 10.55 1.18
C SER A 253 -20.50 10.09 0.32
N PRO A 254 -19.28 10.08 0.89
CA PRO A 254 -18.09 9.71 0.14
C PRO A 254 -18.11 8.24 -0.32
N VAL A 255 -18.79 7.35 0.40
CA VAL A 255 -18.97 5.95 -0.02
C VAL A 255 -19.84 5.86 -1.27
N THR A 256 -20.92 6.63 -1.35
CA THR A 256 -21.78 6.67 -2.55
C THR A 256 -21.01 7.19 -3.75
N ALA A 257 -20.27 8.28 -3.60
CA ALA A 257 -19.44 8.83 -4.67
C ALA A 257 -18.39 7.82 -5.17
N ALA A 258 -17.72 7.11 -4.26
CA ALA A 258 -16.79 6.03 -4.61
C ALA A 258 -17.49 4.89 -5.36
N TYR A 259 -18.71 4.52 -4.94
CA TYR A 259 -19.49 3.47 -5.57
C TYR A 259 -19.89 3.84 -7.01
N ASP A 260 -20.37 5.07 -7.22
CA ASP A 260 -20.74 5.56 -8.52
C ASP A 260 -19.52 5.62 -9.46
N ARG A 261 -18.38 6.12 -8.97
CA ARG A 261 -17.12 6.15 -9.74
C ARG A 261 -16.62 4.77 -10.11
N LEU A 262 -16.67 3.81 -9.17
CA LEU A 262 -16.23 2.43 -9.43
C LEU A 262 -17.06 1.76 -10.53
N ARG A 263 -18.36 2.00 -10.58
CA ARG A 263 -19.28 1.45 -11.59
C ARG A 263 -19.00 1.94 -13.01
N GLU A 264 -18.42 3.11 -13.16
CA GLU A 264 -18.00 3.62 -14.47
C GLU A 264 -16.86 2.80 -15.07
N GLY A 265 -16.14 2.04 -14.24
CA GLY A 265 -14.97 1.27 -14.62
C GLY A 265 -13.69 2.09 -14.66
N PRO A 266 -12.56 1.43 -14.94
CA PRO A 266 -11.27 2.09 -15.07
C PRO A 266 -11.26 3.03 -16.28
N PRO A 267 -10.41 4.09 -16.26
CA PRO A 267 -10.28 4.99 -17.40
C PRO A 267 -9.74 4.26 -18.64
N HIS A 268 -10.33 4.53 -19.78
CA HIS A 268 -10.00 3.93 -21.09
C HIS A 268 -8.97 4.75 -21.85
#